data_f545d5497f9ba8a641e8d008ed65c73d
#
_entry.id   f545d5497f9ba8a641e8d008ed65c73d
#
_cell.length_a   1.000
_cell.length_b   1.000
_cell.length_c   1.000
_cell.angle_alpha   90.00
_cell.angle_beta   90.00
_cell.angle_gamma   90.00
#
_symmetry.space_group_name_H-M   'P 1'
#
loop_
_entity.id
_entity.type
_entity.pdbx_description
1 polymer ?
#
loop_
_entity_poly.entity_id
_entity_poly.type
_entity_poly.pdbx_seq_one_letter_code
_entity_poly.pdbx_strand_id
1 'polypeptide(L)'
;MAREKRYENPDPSVTQVLAVLRKIGLEYWFKANTAKFCNDASNKGKEIGKQIHEAIQSYITTGEAKVATQYGEEVMTALKSFMLFRKEHPEFILKNAEIKMHSKLHNCNGTLDCEATAGKSLILDWKSSECKESINKEGVKVFKYEIPPIYPEYKYQVSAYVNFFNEIYFANIDEAYILVLAKDKVAYNLCRMDKEEIHSCFHEVFLPALKIYNYQKESK
;
A
#
# COMPACT_ATOMS: atom_id res chain seq x y z
N MET A 1 5.48 2.83 -24.81
CA MET A 1 5.93 3.97 -23.99
C MET A 1 6.91 3.47 -22.94
N ALA A 2 8.12 4.05 -22.88
CA ALA A 2 9.12 3.66 -21.88
C ALA A 2 8.55 4.01 -20.49
N ARG A 3 8.63 3.04 -19.54
CA ARG A 3 8.32 3.31 -18.13
C ARG A 3 9.22 4.46 -17.66
N GLU A 4 8.63 5.58 -17.24
CA GLU A 4 9.36 6.60 -16.48
C GLU A 4 10.15 5.90 -15.36
N LYS A 5 11.47 6.16 -15.32
CA LYS A 5 12.30 5.64 -14.23
C LYS A 5 11.81 6.28 -12.93
N ARG A 6 11.13 5.51 -12.11
CA ARG A 6 10.57 5.96 -10.82
C ARG A 6 11.69 6.37 -9.84
N TYR A 7 12.88 5.83 -10.03
CA TYR A 7 14.07 6.09 -9.21
C TYR A 7 15.26 6.40 -10.10
N GLU A 8 16.18 7.21 -9.59
CA GLU A 8 17.39 7.63 -10.30
C GLU A 8 18.45 6.53 -10.46
N ASN A 9 18.36 5.49 -9.61
CA ASN A 9 19.28 4.35 -9.60
C ASN A 9 18.61 3.06 -10.11
N PRO A 10 19.40 2.04 -10.52
CA PRO A 10 18.90 0.77 -11.07
C PRO A 10 18.44 -0.23 -10.00
N ASP A 11 18.51 0.10 -8.71
CA ASP A 11 18.18 -0.81 -7.62
C ASP A 11 16.68 -1.16 -7.60
N PRO A 12 16.31 -2.34 -7.13
CA PRO A 12 14.92 -2.76 -7.09
C PRO A 12 14.10 -1.90 -6.11
N SER A 13 12.80 -1.80 -6.36
CA SER A 13 11.87 -1.29 -5.35
C SER A 13 11.44 -2.40 -4.39
N VAL A 14 11.00 -2.03 -3.18
CA VAL A 14 10.41 -2.96 -2.20
C VAL A 14 9.33 -3.84 -2.84
N THR A 15 8.44 -3.27 -3.66
CA THR A 15 7.39 -4.04 -4.33
C THR A 15 7.92 -5.03 -5.37
N GLN A 16 9.04 -4.73 -6.05
CA GLN A 16 9.72 -5.68 -6.96
C GLN A 16 10.36 -6.82 -6.18
N VAL A 17 10.99 -6.51 -5.04
CA VAL A 17 11.56 -7.51 -4.14
C VAL A 17 10.47 -8.46 -3.64
N LEU A 18 9.38 -7.93 -3.11
CA LEU A 18 8.27 -8.74 -2.59
C LEU A 18 7.51 -9.54 -3.67
N ALA A 19 7.74 -9.25 -4.96
CA ALA A 19 7.15 -10.02 -6.05
C ALA A 19 7.71 -11.46 -6.17
N VAL A 20 8.83 -11.79 -5.52
CA VAL A 20 9.35 -13.18 -5.46
C VAL A 20 8.50 -14.06 -4.52
N LEU A 21 7.74 -13.46 -3.62
CA LEU A 21 6.90 -14.19 -2.70
C LEU A 21 5.64 -14.72 -3.40
N ARG A 22 5.32 -15.95 -3.09
CA ARG A 22 4.13 -16.62 -3.64
C ARG A 22 2.85 -16.05 -3.03
N LYS A 23 1.91 -15.65 -3.88
CA LYS A 23 0.58 -15.14 -3.49
C LYS A 23 -0.49 -16.15 -3.87
N ILE A 24 -0.73 -17.12 -3.00
CA ILE A 24 -1.62 -18.27 -3.27
C ILE A 24 -3.01 -17.83 -3.75
N GLY A 25 -3.63 -16.86 -3.10
CA GLY A 25 -4.95 -16.34 -3.49
C GLY A 25 -4.97 -15.73 -4.89
N LEU A 26 -3.88 -15.04 -5.27
CA LEU A 26 -3.73 -14.45 -6.60
C LEU A 26 -3.51 -15.53 -7.67
N GLU A 27 -2.77 -16.60 -7.34
CA GLU A 27 -2.60 -17.74 -8.26
C GLU A 27 -3.93 -18.44 -8.56
N TYR A 28 -4.78 -18.66 -7.56
CA TYR A 28 -6.13 -19.21 -7.77
C TYR A 28 -6.98 -18.30 -8.65
N TRP A 29 -6.90 -17.00 -8.41
CA TRP A 29 -7.64 -16.02 -9.21
C TRP A 29 -7.16 -16.03 -10.68
N PHE A 30 -5.85 -16.08 -10.94
CA PHE A 30 -5.32 -16.21 -12.30
C PHE A 30 -5.74 -17.51 -12.99
N LYS A 31 -5.81 -18.64 -12.25
CA LYS A 31 -6.27 -19.93 -12.79
C LYS A 31 -7.77 -19.94 -13.11
N ALA A 32 -8.56 -19.16 -12.38
CA ALA A 32 -10.02 -19.10 -12.54
C ALA A 32 -10.48 -18.12 -13.63
N ASN A 33 -9.59 -17.29 -14.19
CA ASN A 33 -9.94 -16.22 -15.12
C ASN A 33 -9.04 -16.23 -16.36
N THR A 34 -9.51 -15.59 -17.44
CA THR A 34 -8.69 -15.44 -18.65
C THR A 34 -7.55 -14.44 -18.43
N ALA A 35 -6.42 -14.64 -19.12
CA ALA A 35 -5.27 -13.73 -19.02
C ALA A 35 -5.63 -12.28 -19.35
N LYS A 36 -6.48 -12.06 -20.36
CA LYS A 36 -6.97 -10.72 -20.73
C LYS A 36 -7.72 -10.07 -19.56
N PHE A 37 -8.70 -10.78 -19.00
CA PHE A 37 -9.47 -10.26 -17.84
C PHE A 37 -8.54 -9.93 -16.67
N CYS A 38 -7.59 -10.81 -16.35
CA CYS A 38 -6.64 -10.60 -15.26
C CYS A 38 -5.77 -9.35 -15.50
N ASN A 39 -5.29 -9.16 -16.72
CA ASN A 39 -4.48 -7.99 -17.06
C ASN A 39 -5.29 -6.69 -16.99
N ASP A 40 -6.50 -6.68 -17.54
CA ASP A 40 -7.37 -5.51 -17.53
C ASP A 40 -7.76 -5.12 -16.10
N ALA A 41 -8.16 -6.08 -15.26
CA ALA A 41 -8.48 -5.87 -13.85
C ALA A 41 -7.27 -5.38 -13.03
N SER A 42 -6.08 -5.97 -13.26
CA SER A 42 -4.83 -5.52 -12.62
C SER A 42 -4.47 -4.08 -13.01
N ASN A 43 -4.58 -3.73 -14.29
CA ASN A 43 -4.26 -2.38 -14.75
C ASN A 43 -5.27 -1.35 -14.21
N LYS A 44 -6.56 -1.67 -14.23
CA LYS A 44 -7.60 -0.85 -13.61
C LYS A 44 -7.32 -0.64 -12.12
N GLY A 45 -7.02 -1.71 -11.37
CA GLY A 45 -6.72 -1.63 -9.94
C GLY A 45 -5.50 -0.76 -9.61
N LYS A 46 -4.44 -0.86 -10.43
CA LYS A 46 -3.24 -0.01 -10.29
C LYS A 46 -3.54 1.45 -10.53
N GLU A 47 -4.32 1.75 -11.57
CA GLU A 47 -4.67 3.14 -11.92
C GLU A 47 -5.56 3.78 -10.85
N ILE A 48 -6.57 3.07 -10.36
CA ILE A 48 -7.40 3.53 -9.23
C ILE A 48 -6.53 3.78 -8.00
N GLY A 49 -5.66 2.83 -7.63
CA GLY A 49 -4.73 2.99 -6.51
C GLY A 49 -3.87 4.23 -6.64
N LYS A 50 -3.28 4.46 -7.82
CA LYS A 50 -2.47 5.64 -8.10
C LYS A 50 -3.27 6.94 -7.91
N GLN A 51 -4.49 7.03 -8.45
CA GLN A 51 -5.34 8.22 -8.31
C GLN A 51 -5.74 8.47 -6.85
N ILE A 52 -5.98 7.42 -6.05
CA ILE A 52 -6.25 7.55 -4.62
C ILE A 52 -5.03 8.14 -3.89
N HIS A 53 -3.82 7.63 -4.14
CA HIS A 53 -2.58 8.15 -3.54
C HIS A 53 -2.35 9.61 -3.92
N GLU A 54 -2.48 9.97 -5.20
CA GLU A 54 -2.34 11.35 -5.69
C GLU A 54 -3.37 12.30 -5.04
N ALA A 55 -4.61 11.85 -4.87
CA ALA A 55 -5.66 12.64 -4.26
C ALA A 55 -5.42 12.86 -2.75
N ILE A 56 -4.97 11.82 -2.03
CA ILE A 56 -4.62 11.93 -0.60
C ILE A 56 -3.37 12.82 -0.43
N GLN A 57 -2.35 12.64 -1.27
CA GLN A 57 -1.17 13.50 -1.28
C GLN A 57 -1.55 14.98 -1.50
N SER A 58 -2.43 15.25 -2.49
CA SER A 58 -2.93 16.61 -2.73
C SER A 58 -3.63 17.15 -1.49
N TYR A 59 -4.49 16.35 -0.84
CA TYR A 59 -5.17 16.75 0.40
C TYR A 59 -4.19 17.09 1.53
N ILE A 60 -3.15 16.27 1.73
CA ILE A 60 -2.15 16.52 2.78
C ILE A 60 -1.36 17.80 2.50
N THR A 61 -1.03 18.08 1.24
CA THR A 61 -0.17 19.22 0.86
C THR A 61 -0.92 20.53 0.69
N THR A 62 -2.17 20.48 0.24
CA THR A 62 -2.94 21.70 -0.14
C THR A 62 -4.23 21.89 0.64
N GLY A 63 -4.66 20.90 1.42
CA GLY A 63 -5.97 20.86 2.06
C GLY A 63 -7.12 20.41 1.14
N GLU A 64 -6.86 20.20 -0.15
CA GLU A 64 -7.87 19.81 -1.14
C GLU A 64 -7.48 18.53 -1.89
N ALA A 65 -8.41 17.57 -1.96
CA ALA A 65 -8.22 16.35 -2.73
C ALA A 65 -8.54 16.61 -4.21
N LYS A 66 -7.54 16.47 -5.08
CA LYS A 66 -7.74 16.55 -6.54
C LYS A 66 -8.05 15.15 -7.07
N VAL A 67 -9.22 14.98 -7.68
CA VAL A 67 -9.68 13.70 -8.23
C VAL A 67 -9.76 13.79 -9.75
N ALA A 68 -9.10 12.85 -10.44
CA ALA A 68 -9.28 12.68 -11.87
C ALA A 68 -10.68 12.11 -12.18
N THR A 69 -11.23 12.42 -13.35
CA THR A 69 -12.59 11.99 -13.72
C THR A 69 -12.72 10.51 -14.06
N GLN A 70 -11.62 9.88 -14.49
CA GLN A 70 -11.59 8.45 -14.77
C GLN A 70 -11.63 7.64 -13.46
N TYR A 71 -12.49 6.65 -13.36
CA TYR A 71 -12.74 5.85 -12.14
C TYR A 71 -13.20 6.67 -10.93
N GLY A 72 -13.89 7.79 -11.18
CA GLY A 72 -14.27 8.77 -10.15
C GLY A 72 -15.09 8.19 -9.00
N GLU A 73 -15.94 7.19 -9.24
CA GLU A 73 -16.75 6.58 -8.19
C GLU A 73 -15.91 5.80 -7.18
N GLU A 74 -15.03 4.91 -7.65
CA GLU A 74 -14.16 4.11 -6.77
C GLU A 74 -13.17 5.02 -6.02
N VAL A 75 -12.60 6.01 -6.69
CA VAL A 75 -11.67 6.97 -6.07
C VAL A 75 -12.39 7.83 -5.03
N MET A 76 -13.57 8.35 -5.35
CA MET A 76 -14.38 9.15 -4.40
C MET A 76 -14.83 8.34 -3.19
N THR A 77 -15.18 7.05 -3.38
CA THR A 77 -15.55 6.16 -2.27
C THR A 77 -14.38 5.92 -1.34
N ALA A 78 -13.19 5.65 -1.89
CA ALA A 78 -11.97 5.50 -1.10
C ALA A 78 -11.57 6.80 -0.37
N LEU A 79 -11.76 7.98 -1.00
CA LEU A 79 -11.54 9.27 -0.33
C LEU A 79 -12.54 9.52 0.81
N LYS A 80 -13.81 9.14 0.63
CA LYS A 80 -14.78 9.20 1.73
C LYS A 80 -14.37 8.27 2.88
N SER A 81 -13.82 7.09 2.58
CA SER A 81 -13.25 6.18 3.58
C SER A 81 -12.05 6.80 4.30
N PHE A 82 -11.18 7.49 3.58
CA PHE A 82 -10.07 8.26 4.17
C PHE A 82 -10.57 9.41 5.05
N MET A 83 -11.58 10.17 4.62
CA MET A 83 -12.15 11.25 5.44
C MET A 83 -12.86 10.71 6.68
N LEU A 84 -13.47 9.53 6.61
CA LEU A 84 -14.02 8.84 7.77
C LEU A 84 -12.92 8.50 8.78
N PHE A 85 -11.81 7.89 8.31
CA PHE A 85 -10.62 7.67 9.15
C PHE A 85 -10.12 8.96 9.80
N ARG A 86 -9.98 10.05 9.03
CA ARG A 86 -9.54 11.35 9.57
C ARG A 86 -10.45 11.92 10.66
N LYS A 87 -11.76 11.70 10.51
CA LYS A 87 -12.78 12.14 11.49
C LYS A 87 -12.71 11.30 12.78
N GLU A 88 -12.52 10.00 12.66
CA GLU A 88 -12.52 9.06 13.79
C GLU A 88 -11.17 9.02 14.52
N HIS A 89 -10.10 9.41 13.84
CA HIS A 89 -8.72 9.40 14.34
C HIS A 89 -8.05 10.78 14.21
N PRO A 90 -8.55 11.81 14.91
CA PRO A 90 -7.98 13.17 14.85
C PRO A 90 -6.56 13.26 15.44
N GLU A 91 -6.15 12.27 16.25
CA GLU A 91 -4.82 12.17 16.83
C GLU A 91 -3.70 11.96 15.79
N PHE A 92 -4.03 11.43 14.61
CA PHE A 92 -3.04 11.28 13.54
C PHE A 92 -2.79 12.63 12.84
N ILE A 93 -1.65 13.22 13.09
CA ILE A 93 -1.18 14.43 12.39
C ILE A 93 -0.33 13.97 11.21
N LEU A 94 -0.87 14.09 9.99
CA LEU A 94 -0.17 13.74 8.75
C LEU A 94 0.83 14.84 8.41
N LYS A 95 2.07 14.47 8.06
CA LYS A 95 3.17 15.42 7.81
C LYS A 95 3.60 15.42 6.36
N ASN A 96 4.49 14.50 6.00
CA ASN A 96 5.10 14.39 4.70
C ASN A 96 4.51 13.18 3.95
N ALA A 97 4.09 13.39 2.70
CA ALA A 97 3.53 12.32 1.87
C ALA A 97 4.44 11.99 0.68
N GLU A 98 4.36 10.74 0.19
CA GLU A 98 5.07 10.23 -0.99
C GLU A 98 6.61 10.42 -0.89
N ILE A 99 7.18 10.04 0.27
CA ILE A 99 8.61 10.19 0.55
C ILE A 99 9.39 9.12 -0.21
N LYS A 100 10.17 9.53 -1.20
CA LYS A 100 11.08 8.64 -1.93
C LYS A 100 12.30 8.32 -1.07
N MET A 101 12.60 7.04 -0.94
CA MET A 101 13.70 6.51 -0.13
C MET A 101 14.59 5.60 -0.96
N HIS A 102 15.88 5.62 -0.65
CA HIS A 102 16.86 4.67 -1.15
C HIS A 102 17.72 4.18 0.01
N SER A 103 17.49 2.95 0.43
CA SER A 103 18.35 2.28 1.42
C SER A 103 19.69 1.93 0.78
N LYS A 104 20.77 2.53 1.28
CA LYS A 104 22.15 2.21 0.87
C LYS A 104 22.61 0.88 1.46
N LEU A 105 22.16 0.53 2.66
CA LEU A 105 22.49 -0.74 3.31
C LEU A 105 21.93 -1.93 2.52
N HIS A 106 20.79 -1.76 1.87
CA HIS A 106 20.08 -2.84 1.21
C HIS A 106 20.02 -2.70 -0.32
N ASN A 107 20.57 -1.61 -0.89
CA ASN A 107 20.48 -1.28 -2.32
C ASN A 107 19.05 -1.45 -2.85
N CYS A 108 18.10 -0.81 -2.17
CA CYS A 108 16.69 -0.98 -2.45
C CYS A 108 15.93 0.33 -2.33
N ASN A 109 14.99 0.56 -3.25
CA ASN A 109 14.17 1.75 -3.33
C ASN A 109 12.80 1.55 -2.68
N GLY A 110 12.27 2.60 -2.06
CA GLY A 110 10.91 2.65 -1.53
C GLY A 110 10.26 4.01 -1.75
N THR A 111 8.94 4.04 -1.74
CA THR A 111 8.18 5.29 -1.60
C THR A 111 7.24 5.07 -0.43
N LEU A 112 7.43 5.84 0.62
CA LEU A 112 6.60 5.83 1.81
C LEU A 112 5.40 6.75 1.60
N ASP A 113 4.20 6.27 1.89
CA ASP A 113 2.99 7.05 1.67
C ASP A 113 2.90 8.26 2.61
N CYS A 114 3.17 8.07 3.91
CA CYS A 114 3.10 9.18 4.86
C CYS A 114 3.95 8.97 6.13
N GLU A 115 4.69 10.01 6.49
CA GLU A 115 5.15 10.22 7.87
C GLU A 115 4.03 10.91 8.66
N ALA A 116 3.73 10.41 9.85
CA ALA A 116 2.70 10.98 10.71
C ALA A 116 3.13 10.99 12.19
N THR A 117 2.30 11.63 13.03
CA THR A 117 2.42 11.51 14.48
C THR A 117 1.07 11.24 15.11
N ALA A 118 1.05 10.37 16.14
CA ALA A 118 -0.05 10.18 17.07
C ALA A 118 0.56 9.99 18.48
N GLY A 119 0.89 11.10 19.12
CA GLY A 119 1.70 11.13 20.37
C GLY A 119 3.20 10.90 20.13
N LYS A 120 3.59 10.04 19.19
CA LYS A 120 4.97 9.81 18.73
C LYS A 120 5.03 9.76 17.19
N SER A 121 6.23 9.83 16.63
CA SER A 121 6.43 9.66 15.18
C SER A 121 6.14 8.23 14.76
N LEU A 122 5.47 8.07 13.62
CA LEU A 122 5.07 6.79 13.06
C LEU A 122 5.01 6.84 11.52
N ILE A 123 4.91 5.69 10.92
CA ILE A 123 4.68 5.52 9.48
C ILE A 123 3.21 5.12 9.25
N LEU A 124 2.57 5.74 8.27
CA LEU A 124 1.24 5.39 7.80
C LEU A 124 1.30 5.09 6.31
N ASP A 125 0.88 3.88 5.95
CA ASP A 125 0.84 3.42 4.57
C ASP A 125 -0.61 3.07 4.21
N TRP A 126 -1.12 3.59 3.10
CA TRP A 126 -2.48 3.33 2.68
C TRP A 126 -2.55 2.42 1.47
N LYS A 127 -3.58 1.61 1.47
CA LYS A 127 -3.90 0.67 0.41
C LYS A 127 -5.35 0.85 0.02
N SER A 128 -5.70 0.50 -1.20
CA SER A 128 -7.09 0.41 -1.63
C SER A 128 -7.48 -1.05 -1.88
N SER A 129 -8.66 -1.42 -1.42
CA SER A 129 -9.19 -2.76 -1.60
C SER A 129 -10.71 -2.72 -1.76
N GLU A 130 -11.33 -3.87 -1.90
CA GLU A 130 -12.78 -4.05 -1.99
C GLU A 130 -13.28 -4.87 -0.82
N CYS A 131 -14.46 -4.50 -0.31
CA CYS A 131 -15.24 -5.34 0.60
C CYS A 131 -15.96 -6.48 -0.15
N LYS A 132 -15.83 -6.52 -1.49
CA LYS A 132 -16.41 -7.49 -2.43
C LYS A 132 -17.93 -7.46 -2.41
N GLU A 133 -18.47 -6.40 -3.02
CA GLU A 133 -19.90 -6.27 -3.29
C GLU A 133 -20.40 -7.43 -4.17
N SER A 134 -21.57 -7.92 -3.84
CA SER A 134 -22.36 -8.84 -4.66
C SER A 134 -23.85 -8.51 -4.51
N ILE A 135 -24.68 -9.03 -5.40
CA ILE A 135 -26.15 -8.93 -5.30
C ILE A 135 -26.67 -10.31 -4.90
N ASN A 136 -27.44 -10.38 -3.82
CA ASN A 136 -28.05 -11.63 -3.39
C ASN A 136 -29.28 -11.99 -4.27
N LYS A 137 -29.90 -13.14 -3.99
CA LYS A 137 -31.06 -13.62 -4.77
C LYS A 137 -32.29 -12.71 -4.70
N GLU A 138 -32.36 -11.88 -3.65
CA GLU A 138 -33.43 -10.90 -3.43
C GLU A 138 -33.13 -9.53 -4.08
N GLY A 139 -32.02 -9.40 -4.84
CA GLY A 139 -31.64 -8.15 -5.50
C GLY A 139 -30.99 -7.12 -4.56
N VAL A 140 -30.63 -7.51 -3.34
CA VAL A 140 -30.04 -6.62 -2.34
C VAL A 140 -28.51 -6.66 -2.43
N LYS A 141 -27.86 -5.48 -2.35
CA LYS A 141 -26.41 -5.38 -2.22
C LYS A 141 -25.93 -5.99 -0.91
N VAL A 142 -25.01 -6.93 -1.01
CA VAL A 142 -24.34 -7.56 0.14
C VAL A 142 -22.84 -7.49 -0.06
N PHE A 143 -22.11 -7.39 1.04
CA PHE A 143 -20.64 -7.35 1.01
C PHE A 143 -20.09 -8.62 1.68
N LYS A 144 -19.05 -9.21 1.07
CA LYS A 144 -18.37 -10.36 1.65
C LYS A 144 -17.64 -9.99 2.95
N TYR A 145 -17.13 -8.74 3.02
CA TYR A 145 -16.42 -8.23 4.19
C TYR A 145 -17.09 -6.93 4.65
N GLU A 146 -17.17 -6.73 5.96
CA GLU A 146 -17.65 -5.46 6.54
C GLU A 146 -16.62 -4.35 6.37
N ILE A 147 -15.35 -4.68 6.52
CA ILE A 147 -14.20 -3.80 6.31
C ILE A 147 -13.23 -4.45 5.31
N PRO A 148 -12.43 -3.66 4.57
CA PRO A 148 -11.53 -4.20 3.58
C PRO A 148 -10.43 -5.07 4.23
N PRO A 149 -10.04 -6.20 3.59
CA PRO A 149 -9.06 -7.12 4.15
C PRO A 149 -7.66 -6.54 4.16
N ILE A 150 -6.87 -6.93 5.16
CA ILE A 150 -5.42 -6.67 5.23
C ILE A 150 -4.69 -7.91 4.76
N TYR A 151 -3.79 -7.73 3.80
CA TYR A 151 -2.97 -8.81 3.27
C TYR A 151 -1.58 -8.80 3.91
N PRO A 152 -0.97 -9.99 4.17
CA PRO A 152 0.34 -10.08 4.82
C PRO A 152 1.44 -9.27 4.11
N GLU A 153 1.42 -9.20 2.79
CA GLU A 153 2.41 -8.45 2.02
C GLU A 153 2.43 -6.94 2.31
N TYR A 154 1.35 -6.36 2.81
CA TYR A 154 1.33 -4.97 3.25
C TYR A 154 2.25 -4.77 4.46
N LYS A 155 2.24 -5.73 5.40
CA LYS A 155 3.12 -5.71 6.58
C LYS A 155 4.59 -5.82 6.19
N TYR A 156 4.93 -6.69 5.23
CA TYR A 156 6.29 -6.85 4.73
C TYR A 156 6.79 -5.57 4.04
N GLN A 157 5.93 -4.91 3.29
CA GLN A 157 6.24 -3.64 2.64
C GLN A 157 6.48 -2.53 3.65
N VAL A 158 5.58 -2.38 4.62
CA VAL A 158 5.66 -1.34 5.65
C VAL A 158 6.87 -1.55 6.55
N SER A 159 7.20 -2.80 6.91
CA SER A 159 8.41 -3.09 7.70
C SER A 159 9.69 -2.65 6.99
N ALA A 160 9.78 -2.83 5.67
CA ALA A 160 10.90 -2.31 4.89
C ALA A 160 10.94 -0.78 4.90
N TYR A 161 9.79 -0.11 4.76
CA TYR A 161 9.72 1.34 4.80
C TYR A 161 10.14 1.93 6.13
N VAL A 162 9.73 1.33 7.26
CA VAL A 162 10.17 1.76 8.60
C VAL A 162 11.69 1.65 8.73
N ASN A 163 12.28 0.53 8.32
CA ASN A 163 13.72 0.32 8.41
C ASN A 163 14.49 1.28 7.50
N PHE A 164 14.03 1.52 6.27
CA PHE A 164 14.65 2.48 5.35
C PHE A 164 14.55 3.92 5.87
N PHE A 165 13.40 4.29 6.42
CA PHE A 165 13.20 5.61 7.01
C PHE A 165 14.15 5.82 8.19
N ASN A 166 14.23 4.85 9.10
CA ASN A 166 15.15 4.90 10.25
C ASN A 166 16.61 4.98 9.81
N GLU A 167 17.01 4.23 8.76
CA GLU A 167 18.36 4.30 8.20
C GLU A 167 18.69 5.70 7.66
N ILE A 168 17.80 6.25 6.84
CA ILE A 168 18.07 7.47 6.06
C ILE A 168 18.01 8.72 6.94
N TYR A 169 17.01 8.77 7.85
CA TYR A 169 16.76 9.95 8.67
C TYR A 169 17.28 9.84 10.10
N PHE A 170 18.02 8.76 10.43
CA PHE A 170 18.50 8.47 11.79
C PHE A 170 17.37 8.54 12.82
N ALA A 171 16.18 8.11 12.39
CA ALA A 171 14.97 8.09 13.19
C ALA A 171 14.91 6.81 14.06
N ASN A 172 13.99 6.81 15.01
CA ASN A 172 13.74 5.64 15.85
C ASN A 172 12.22 5.35 15.84
N ILE A 173 11.67 5.16 14.65
CA ILE A 173 10.28 4.79 14.49
C ILE A 173 10.16 3.29 14.79
N ASP A 174 9.27 2.95 15.71
CA ASP A 174 8.99 1.60 16.19
C ASP A 174 7.50 1.25 16.09
N GLU A 175 6.72 2.08 15.40
CA GLU A 175 5.29 1.88 15.21
C GLU A 175 4.88 2.32 13.81
N ALA A 176 4.05 1.51 13.17
CA ALA A 176 3.49 1.82 11.86
C ALA A 176 2.03 1.40 11.77
N TYR A 177 1.31 2.00 10.84
CA TYR A 177 -0.07 1.66 10.56
C TYR A 177 -0.30 1.41 9.07
N ILE A 178 -1.13 0.42 8.78
CA ILE A 178 -1.63 0.13 7.44
C ILE A 178 -3.09 0.53 7.42
N LEU A 179 -3.41 1.52 6.59
CA LEU A 179 -4.78 2.00 6.39
C LEU A 179 -5.31 1.47 5.06
N VAL A 180 -6.20 0.48 5.10
CA VAL A 180 -6.83 -0.04 3.89
C VAL A 180 -8.17 0.66 3.68
N LEU A 181 -8.30 1.35 2.55
CA LEU A 181 -9.48 2.11 2.15
C LEU A 181 -10.35 1.26 1.23
N ALA A 182 -11.62 1.08 1.55
CA ALA A 182 -12.55 0.42 0.66
C ALA A 182 -12.96 1.36 -0.49
N LYS A 183 -13.04 0.84 -1.72
CA LYS A 183 -13.40 1.58 -2.93
C LYS A 183 -14.79 1.23 -3.48
N ASP A 184 -15.48 0.26 -2.86
CA ASP A 184 -16.83 -0.19 -3.20
C ASP A 184 -17.89 0.14 -2.13
N LYS A 185 -17.46 0.57 -0.95
CA LYS A 185 -18.31 1.14 0.11
C LYS A 185 -17.49 2.07 1.00
N VAL A 186 -18.14 2.97 1.73
CA VAL A 186 -17.41 3.83 2.69
C VAL A 186 -17.07 3.01 3.93
N ALA A 187 -15.84 2.52 3.99
CA ALA A 187 -15.28 1.75 5.10
C ALA A 187 -13.75 1.76 5.02
N TYR A 188 -13.08 1.56 6.14
CA TYR A 188 -11.63 1.38 6.18
C TYR A 188 -11.26 0.31 7.21
N ASN A 189 -10.03 -0.18 7.13
CA ASN A 189 -9.42 -1.05 8.12
C ASN A 189 -8.07 -0.47 8.51
N LEU A 190 -7.85 -0.26 9.81
CA LEU A 190 -6.62 0.28 10.36
C LEU A 190 -5.89 -0.80 11.15
N CYS A 191 -4.73 -1.23 10.66
CA CYS A 191 -3.90 -2.23 11.32
C CYS A 191 -2.65 -1.58 11.88
N ARG A 192 -2.46 -1.69 13.19
CA ARG A 192 -1.23 -1.29 13.86
C ARG A 192 -0.19 -2.38 13.74
N MET A 193 1.05 -2.00 13.50
CA MET A 193 2.25 -2.83 13.61
C MET A 193 3.13 -2.27 14.72
N ASP A 194 3.46 -3.10 15.70
CA ASP A 194 4.40 -2.76 16.75
C ASP A 194 5.85 -3.09 16.35
N LYS A 195 6.78 -2.80 17.25
CA LYS A 195 8.22 -2.99 17.03
C LYS A 195 8.58 -4.43 16.70
N GLU A 196 8.01 -5.38 17.43
CA GLU A 196 8.29 -6.80 17.27
C GLU A 196 7.80 -7.31 15.91
N GLU A 197 6.60 -6.91 15.51
CA GLU A 197 6.04 -7.31 14.21
C GLU A 197 6.80 -6.66 13.05
N ILE A 198 7.17 -5.36 13.16
CA ILE A 198 8.02 -4.68 12.18
C ILE A 198 9.35 -5.41 12.03
N HIS A 199 10.01 -5.75 13.17
CA HIS A 199 11.28 -6.47 13.17
C HIS A 199 11.17 -7.86 12.51
N SER A 200 10.19 -8.66 12.92
CA SER A 200 9.97 -10.00 12.36
C SER A 200 9.67 -9.94 10.87
N CYS A 201 8.74 -9.09 10.42
CA CYS A 201 8.41 -8.95 9.01
C CYS A 201 9.62 -8.51 8.16
N PHE A 202 10.48 -7.65 8.69
CA PHE A 202 11.67 -7.20 7.98
C PHE A 202 12.74 -8.28 7.90
N HIS A 203 13.13 -8.86 9.04
CA HIS A 203 14.26 -9.80 9.10
C HIS A 203 13.92 -11.20 8.61
N GLU A 204 12.71 -11.68 8.87
CA GLU A 204 12.31 -13.06 8.53
C GLU A 204 11.66 -13.18 7.15
N VAL A 205 11.15 -12.05 6.59
CA VAL A 205 10.46 -12.10 5.29
C VAL A 205 11.11 -11.19 4.25
N PHE A 206 11.24 -9.87 4.52
CA PHE A 206 11.74 -8.93 3.52
C PHE A 206 13.20 -9.20 3.14
N LEU A 207 14.11 -9.34 4.11
CA LEU A 207 15.53 -9.59 3.81
C LEU A 207 15.77 -10.93 3.09
N PRO A 208 15.15 -12.06 3.46
CA PRO A 208 15.18 -13.27 2.67
C PRO A 208 14.65 -13.09 1.24
N ALA A 209 13.53 -12.38 1.07
CA ALA A 209 12.99 -12.08 -0.25
C ALA A 209 13.97 -11.24 -1.11
N LEU A 210 14.63 -10.26 -0.52
CA LEU A 210 15.66 -9.45 -1.18
C LEU A 210 16.85 -10.31 -1.63
N LYS A 211 17.30 -11.24 -0.78
CA LYS A 211 18.36 -12.19 -1.13
C LYS A 211 17.96 -13.08 -2.32
N ILE A 212 16.74 -13.61 -2.32
CA ILE A 212 16.22 -14.41 -3.43
C ILE A 212 16.15 -13.57 -4.72
N TYR A 213 15.62 -12.35 -4.62
CA TYR A 213 15.52 -11.43 -5.76
C TYR A 213 16.87 -11.17 -6.40
N ASN A 214 17.89 -10.84 -5.60
CA ASN A 214 19.25 -10.54 -6.07
C ASN A 214 19.87 -11.78 -6.75
N TYR A 215 19.77 -12.96 -6.14
CA TYR A 215 20.24 -14.20 -6.72
C TYR A 215 19.60 -14.50 -8.09
N GLN A 216 18.28 -14.30 -8.21
CA GLN A 216 17.59 -14.52 -9.49
C GLN A 216 17.97 -13.47 -10.55
N LYS A 217 18.38 -12.26 -10.16
CA LYS A 217 18.84 -11.22 -11.09
C LYS A 217 20.23 -11.53 -11.64
N GLU A 218 21.14 -12.04 -10.80
CA GLU A 218 22.50 -12.41 -11.17
C GLU A 218 22.56 -13.67 -12.05
N SER A 219 21.54 -14.51 -11.97
CA SER A 219 21.45 -15.79 -12.72
C SER A 219 20.87 -15.65 -14.14
N LYS A 220 20.55 -14.41 -14.57
CA LYS A 220 20.04 -14.09 -15.92
C LYS A 220 21.10 -13.41 -16.77
#